data_b6c31f6ed8ac6416efd737df70479f24
#
_entry.id   b6c31f6ed8ac6416efd737df70479f24
#
_cell.length_a   1.000
_cell.length_b   1.000
_cell.length_c   1.000
_cell.angle_alpha   90.00
_cell.angle_beta   90.00
_cell.angle_gamma   90.00
#
_symmetry.space_group_name_H-M   'P 1'
#
loop_
_entity.id
_entity.type
_entity.pdbx_description
1 polymer ?
#
loop_
_entity_poly.entity_id
_entity_poly.type
_entity_poly.pdbx_seq_one_letter_code
_entity_poly.pdbx_strand_id
1 'polypeptide(L)'
;YALRSGEQKDIAIAIGEQYQTVPQTKIGLVVALADRIDSLVGLFAAGLAPTGAKDPFGLRRAAIGVVQPLIEHNIDFDLAEAVKKSAKTQPIKVDDEVQTQILEFISGRLSVVLKDMGYKHDVVEAVLAEQSANPAASAEAVKQLSTWVKRDDWSSILPAFARCVRITRDQKQTFKVDEKLLSDKEEKDLYKALQAVSGQPSNVNEFLEIVVKLTPAINLFFDKVLVMAEDKKVKENRLGLLQKISSLSNGIADLSKLEGF
;
A
#
# COMPACT_ATOMS: atom_id res chain seq x y z
N TYR A 1 -14.24 21.11 33.38
CA TYR A 1 -14.91 22.38 33.03
C TYR A 1 -16.16 22.12 32.19
N ALA A 2 -16.09 21.46 31.04
CA ALA A 2 -17.21 21.29 30.10
C ALA A 2 -18.52 20.83 30.77
N LEU A 3 -18.49 19.76 31.58
CA LEU A 3 -19.66 19.30 32.33
C LEU A 3 -20.21 20.36 33.32
N ARG A 4 -19.33 21.14 33.96
CA ARG A 4 -19.73 22.22 34.88
C ARG A 4 -20.32 23.42 34.15
N SER A 5 -19.99 23.55 32.85
CA SER A 5 -20.54 24.62 31.99
C SER A 5 -21.84 24.18 31.29
N GLY A 6 -22.39 23.03 31.62
CA GLY A 6 -23.64 22.54 31.07
C GLY A 6 -23.55 21.76 29.77
N GLU A 7 -22.34 21.42 29.32
CA GLU A 7 -22.15 20.57 28.13
C GLU A 7 -22.62 19.14 28.37
N GLN A 8 -23.04 18.49 27.31
CA GLN A 8 -23.43 17.07 27.35
C GLN A 8 -22.23 16.20 27.71
N LYS A 9 -22.48 15.10 28.40
CA LYS A 9 -21.44 14.17 28.87
C LYS A 9 -20.53 13.69 27.74
N ASP A 10 -21.10 13.35 26.57
CA ASP A 10 -20.36 12.83 25.43
C ASP A 10 -19.41 13.87 24.83
N ILE A 11 -19.82 15.14 24.82
CA ILE A 11 -18.95 16.27 24.41
C ILE A 11 -17.78 16.43 25.38
N ALA A 12 -18.06 16.39 26.67
CA ALA A 12 -17.02 16.50 27.70
C ALA A 12 -16.01 15.35 27.65
N ILE A 13 -16.46 14.13 27.36
CA ILE A 13 -15.59 12.96 27.14
C ILE A 13 -14.73 13.19 25.89
N ALA A 14 -15.32 13.57 24.76
CA ALA A 14 -14.58 13.82 23.52
C ALA A 14 -13.48 14.88 23.67
N ILE A 15 -13.77 15.97 24.40
CA ILE A 15 -12.77 17.01 24.74
C ILE A 15 -11.62 16.41 25.57
N GLY A 16 -11.92 15.49 26.50
CA GLY A 16 -10.92 14.80 27.31
C GLY A 16 -10.07 13.82 26.52
N GLU A 17 -10.64 13.20 25.49
CA GLU A 17 -9.98 12.19 24.67
C GLU A 17 -9.16 12.76 23.50
N GLN A 18 -9.41 13.99 23.06
CA GLN A 18 -8.76 14.56 21.85
C GLN A 18 -7.22 14.52 21.89
N TYR A 19 -6.61 14.58 23.07
CA TYR A 19 -5.15 14.50 23.23
C TYR A 19 -4.62 13.08 23.47
N GLN A 20 -5.50 12.08 23.62
CA GLN A 20 -5.07 10.70 23.72
C GLN A 20 -4.56 10.21 22.36
N THR A 21 -3.56 9.34 22.36
CA THR A 21 -3.07 8.74 21.11
C THR A 21 -4.17 7.95 20.42
N VAL A 22 -4.95 7.19 21.19
CA VAL A 22 -6.08 6.39 20.74
C VAL A 22 -7.34 6.75 21.56
N PRO A 23 -8.18 7.66 21.07
CA PRO A 23 -9.48 7.95 21.65
C PRO A 23 -10.40 6.72 21.62
N GLN A 24 -11.17 6.51 22.68
CA GLN A 24 -12.02 5.33 22.83
C GLN A 24 -13.44 5.54 22.31
N THR A 25 -13.93 6.77 22.32
CA THR A 25 -15.27 7.09 21.80
C THR A 25 -15.22 7.52 20.35
N LYS A 26 -16.29 7.25 19.59
CA LYS A 26 -16.41 7.69 18.19
C LYS A 26 -16.30 9.22 18.06
N ILE A 27 -16.89 9.96 18.98
CA ILE A 27 -16.86 11.45 18.96
C ILE A 27 -15.44 11.91 19.26
N GLY A 28 -14.79 11.36 20.28
CA GLY A 28 -13.40 11.66 20.61
C GLY A 28 -12.45 11.36 19.45
N LEU A 29 -12.65 10.23 18.77
CA LEU A 29 -11.87 9.87 17.59
C LEU A 29 -12.05 10.88 16.44
N VAL A 30 -13.28 11.26 16.12
CA VAL A 30 -13.56 12.24 15.05
C VAL A 30 -12.90 13.59 15.37
N VAL A 31 -13.05 14.08 16.61
CA VAL A 31 -12.42 15.34 17.04
C VAL A 31 -10.90 15.25 16.95
N ALA A 32 -10.31 14.16 17.45
CA ALA A 32 -8.87 13.98 17.45
C ALA A 32 -8.28 13.84 16.03
N LEU A 33 -8.97 13.15 15.12
CA LEU A 33 -8.53 13.04 13.71
C LEU A 33 -8.65 14.39 13.00
N ALA A 34 -9.75 15.12 13.20
CA ALA A 34 -9.96 16.43 12.60
C ALA A 34 -8.88 17.42 13.04
N ASP A 35 -8.61 17.54 14.34
CA ASP A 35 -7.58 18.41 14.92
C ASP A 35 -6.17 18.11 14.37
N ARG A 36 -5.81 16.81 14.30
CA ARG A 36 -4.48 16.40 13.85
C ARG A 36 -4.29 16.59 12.35
N ILE A 37 -5.29 16.26 11.55
CA ILE A 37 -5.23 16.43 10.08
C ILE A 37 -5.20 17.93 9.76
N ASP A 38 -6.02 18.74 10.41
CA ASP A 38 -6.01 20.20 10.24
C ASP A 38 -4.64 20.80 10.58
N SER A 39 -4.06 20.41 11.71
CA SER A 39 -2.73 20.83 12.14
C SER A 39 -1.63 20.41 11.15
N LEU A 40 -1.66 19.17 10.66
CA LEU A 40 -0.71 18.69 9.65
C LEU A 40 -0.83 19.53 8.38
N VAL A 41 -2.05 19.70 7.86
CA VAL A 41 -2.27 20.41 6.60
C VAL A 41 -1.89 21.89 6.73
N GLY A 42 -2.34 22.58 7.77
CA GLY A 42 -2.06 23.99 7.98
C GLY A 42 -0.58 24.30 8.19
N LEU A 43 0.11 23.51 9.02
CA LEU A 43 1.53 23.74 9.32
C LEU A 43 2.45 23.36 8.16
N PHE A 44 2.16 22.32 7.40
CA PHE A 44 2.90 22.02 6.17
C PHE A 44 2.72 23.13 5.13
N ALA A 45 1.50 23.62 4.93
CA ALA A 45 1.21 24.70 4.01
C ALA A 45 1.90 26.03 4.42
N ALA A 46 2.10 26.25 5.72
CA ALA A 46 2.87 27.37 6.25
C ALA A 46 4.41 27.18 6.15
N GLY A 47 4.90 26.07 5.59
CA GLY A 47 6.33 25.77 5.49
C GLY A 47 6.97 25.35 6.82
N LEU A 48 6.17 24.91 7.79
CA LEU A 48 6.61 24.54 9.14
C LEU A 48 6.71 23.01 9.33
N ALA A 49 6.93 22.29 8.24
CA ALA A 49 7.16 20.84 8.27
C ALA A 49 8.38 20.47 9.15
N PRO A 50 8.35 19.34 9.87
CA PRO A 50 9.49 18.91 10.67
C PRO A 50 10.74 18.66 9.83
N THR A 51 11.90 19.14 10.30
CA THR A 51 13.19 18.98 9.63
C THR A 51 14.21 18.32 10.55
N GLY A 52 14.82 17.22 10.11
CA GLY A 52 15.80 16.48 10.92
C GLY A 52 15.23 16.11 12.30
N ALA A 53 15.91 16.51 13.38
CA ALA A 53 15.45 16.28 14.76
C ALA A 53 14.43 17.31 15.26
N LYS A 54 14.23 18.44 14.53
CA LYS A 54 13.36 19.54 14.96
C LYS A 54 11.90 19.27 14.61
N ASP A 55 11.03 19.31 15.60
CA ASP A 55 9.59 19.16 15.48
C ASP A 55 8.89 20.02 16.56
N PRO A 56 8.96 21.37 16.46
CA PRO A 56 8.48 22.25 17.50
C PRO A 56 6.97 22.18 17.72
N PHE A 57 6.22 21.73 16.71
CA PHE A 57 4.77 21.61 16.75
C PHE A 57 4.28 20.18 17.02
N GLY A 58 5.18 19.20 17.17
CA GLY A 58 4.83 17.79 17.47
C GLY A 58 4.10 17.09 16.34
N LEU A 59 4.37 17.45 15.08
CA LEU A 59 3.68 16.89 13.90
C LEU A 59 3.93 15.39 13.72
N ARG A 60 5.09 14.89 14.16
CA ARG A 60 5.34 13.42 14.17
C ARG A 60 4.36 12.72 15.10
N ARG A 61 4.10 13.29 16.28
CA ARG A 61 3.12 12.74 17.23
C ARG A 61 1.69 12.88 16.68
N ALA A 62 1.38 14.00 16.03
CA ALA A 62 0.10 14.19 15.37
C ALA A 62 -0.15 13.12 14.31
N ALA A 63 0.82 12.85 13.43
CA ALA A 63 0.70 11.83 12.40
C ALA A 63 0.57 10.39 12.98
N ILE A 64 1.32 10.05 14.04
CA ILE A 64 1.12 8.77 14.76
C ILE A 64 -0.30 8.70 15.33
N GLY A 65 -0.80 9.79 15.91
CA GLY A 65 -2.16 9.86 16.43
C GLY A 65 -3.25 9.87 15.36
N VAL A 66 -2.91 10.04 14.08
CA VAL A 66 -3.81 9.77 12.96
C VAL A 66 -3.83 8.28 12.64
N VAL A 67 -2.66 7.65 12.44
CA VAL A 67 -2.59 6.29 11.91
C VAL A 67 -2.91 5.22 12.95
N GLN A 68 -2.44 5.38 14.19
CA GLN A 68 -2.58 4.36 15.23
C GLN A 68 -4.05 4.06 15.59
N PRO A 69 -4.93 5.05 15.86
CA PRO A 69 -6.32 4.76 16.17
C PRO A 69 -7.10 4.17 14.98
N LEU A 70 -6.75 4.53 13.75
CA LEU A 70 -7.36 3.94 12.56
C LEU A 70 -7.03 2.43 12.46
N ILE A 71 -5.80 2.04 12.79
CA ILE A 71 -5.38 0.64 12.85
C ILE A 71 -6.08 -0.08 14.01
N GLU A 72 -6.02 0.46 15.23
CA GLU A 72 -6.54 -0.21 16.43
C GLU A 72 -8.05 -0.41 16.40
N HIS A 73 -8.79 0.56 15.86
CA HIS A 73 -10.24 0.47 15.69
C HIS A 73 -10.67 -0.16 14.35
N ASN A 74 -9.72 -0.58 13.51
CA ASN A 74 -9.94 -1.15 12.17
C ASN A 74 -10.91 -0.31 11.33
N ILE A 75 -10.60 0.99 11.20
CA ILE A 75 -11.45 1.95 10.49
C ILE A 75 -10.94 2.12 9.07
N ASP A 76 -11.81 1.83 8.10
CA ASP A 76 -11.61 2.18 6.70
C ASP A 76 -11.67 3.71 6.53
N PHE A 77 -10.51 4.30 6.24
CA PHE A 77 -10.36 5.75 6.16
C PHE A 77 -9.36 6.15 5.09
N ASP A 78 -9.82 6.93 4.12
CA ASP A 78 -8.98 7.47 3.05
C ASP A 78 -8.29 8.77 3.49
N LEU A 79 -7.00 8.66 3.80
CA LEU A 79 -6.15 9.79 4.19
C LEU A 79 -5.99 10.82 3.05
N ALA A 80 -5.94 10.37 1.79
CA ALA A 80 -5.77 11.28 0.67
C ALA A 80 -7.00 12.18 0.51
N GLU A 81 -8.20 11.59 0.63
CA GLU A 81 -9.44 12.36 0.62
C GLU A 81 -9.56 13.30 1.83
N ALA A 82 -9.16 12.84 3.02
CA ALA A 82 -9.19 13.63 4.23
C ALA A 82 -8.24 14.85 4.14
N VAL A 83 -7.00 14.66 3.70
CA VAL A 83 -6.03 15.74 3.47
C VAL A 83 -6.57 16.71 2.42
N LYS A 84 -7.12 16.24 1.32
CA LYS A 84 -7.73 17.05 0.25
C LYS A 84 -8.93 17.87 0.76
N LYS A 85 -9.75 17.32 1.64
CA LYS A 85 -10.88 18.03 2.27
C LYS A 85 -10.36 19.10 3.23
N SER A 86 -9.42 18.76 4.10
CA SER A 86 -8.81 19.72 5.04
C SER A 86 -8.09 20.85 4.29
N ALA A 87 -7.39 20.57 3.19
CA ALA A 87 -6.72 21.57 2.37
C ALA A 87 -7.67 22.68 1.88
N LYS A 88 -8.94 22.35 1.61
CA LYS A 88 -9.96 23.33 1.16
C LYS A 88 -10.45 24.25 2.27
N THR A 89 -10.29 23.90 3.53
CA THR A 89 -10.73 24.68 4.69
C THR A 89 -9.63 25.57 5.25
N GLN A 90 -8.40 25.39 4.80
CA GLN A 90 -7.26 26.20 5.26
C GLN A 90 -7.34 27.65 4.77
N PRO A 91 -6.93 28.63 5.59
CA PRO A 91 -6.92 30.04 5.19
C PRO A 91 -5.81 30.37 4.19
N ILE A 92 -4.87 29.45 3.97
CA ILE A 92 -3.76 29.57 3.02
C ILE A 92 -3.87 28.49 1.95
N LYS A 93 -3.28 28.76 0.78
CA LYS A 93 -3.32 27.80 -0.33
C LYS A 93 -2.50 26.56 0.01
N VAL A 94 -3.10 25.40 -0.17
CA VAL A 94 -2.46 24.09 -0.08
C VAL A 94 -2.47 23.47 -1.48
N ASP A 95 -1.32 23.43 -2.14
CA ASP A 95 -1.19 22.84 -3.47
C ASP A 95 -1.01 21.31 -3.40
N ASP A 96 -0.99 20.68 -4.57
CA ASP A 96 -0.89 19.21 -4.66
C ASP A 96 0.47 18.68 -4.19
N GLU A 97 1.54 19.50 -4.31
CA GLU A 97 2.88 19.13 -3.83
C GLU A 97 2.89 19.04 -2.30
N VAL A 98 2.31 20.04 -1.62
CA VAL A 98 2.18 20.04 -0.15
C VAL A 98 1.30 18.88 0.31
N GLN A 99 0.19 18.57 -0.38
CA GLN A 99 -0.66 17.43 -0.05
C GLN A 99 0.13 16.11 -0.16
N THR A 100 0.94 15.95 -1.20
CA THR A 100 1.81 14.80 -1.39
C THR A 100 2.83 14.67 -0.25
N GLN A 101 3.51 15.76 0.12
CA GLN A 101 4.45 15.77 1.25
C GLN A 101 3.80 15.37 2.58
N ILE A 102 2.56 15.80 2.82
CA ILE A 102 1.80 15.41 4.02
C ILE A 102 1.53 13.90 4.02
N LEU A 103 1.06 13.34 2.90
CA LEU A 103 0.78 11.92 2.78
C LEU A 103 2.05 11.08 2.94
N GLU A 104 3.15 11.46 2.33
CA GLU A 104 4.46 10.83 2.51
C GLU A 104 4.92 10.89 3.97
N PHE A 105 4.74 12.03 4.64
CA PHE A 105 5.08 12.18 6.04
C PHE A 105 4.25 11.27 6.94
N ILE A 106 2.92 11.16 6.71
CA ILE A 106 2.03 10.25 7.43
C ILE A 106 2.41 8.80 7.15
N SER A 107 2.67 8.44 5.89
CA SER A 107 3.14 7.10 5.49
C SER A 107 4.43 6.71 6.20
N GLY A 108 5.38 7.64 6.32
CA GLY A 108 6.60 7.42 7.11
C GLY A 108 6.32 7.14 8.60
N ARG A 109 5.26 7.70 9.18
CA ARG A 109 4.86 7.40 10.58
C ARG A 109 4.10 6.09 10.67
N LEU A 110 3.29 5.76 9.67
CA LEU A 110 2.65 4.45 9.55
C LEU A 110 3.70 3.33 9.48
N SER A 111 4.78 3.52 8.69
CA SER A 111 5.91 2.58 8.65
C SER A 111 6.53 2.36 10.04
N VAL A 112 6.73 3.45 10.83
CA VAL A 112 7.25 3.32 12.20
C VAL A 112 6.30 2.52 13.08
N VAL A 113 5.00 2.84 13.10
CA VAL A 113 3.99 2.14 13.91
C VAL A 113 3.95 0.65 13.57
N LEU A 114 3.94 0.29 12.29
CA LEU A 114 3.92 -1.11 11.86
C LEU A 114 5.19 -1.87 12.25
N LYS A 115 6.37 -1.23 12.19
CA LYS A 115 7.62 -1.81 12.68
C LYS A 115 7.63 -1.99 14.21
N ASP A 116 7.10 -1.03 14.95
CA ASP A 116 6.95 -1.13 16.41
C ASP A 116 5.97 -2.24 16.82
N MET A 117 5.01 -2.60 15.97
CA MET A 117 4.14 -3.78 16.11
C MET A 117 4.89 -5.12 15.84
N GLY A 118 6.17 -5.08 15.46
CA GLY A 118 7.02 -6.26 15.25
C GLY A 118 7.06 -6.80 13.82
N TYR A 119 6.54 -6.07 12.83
CA TYR A 119 6.64 -6.47 11.43
C TYR A 119 8.02 -6.16 10.85
N LYS A 120 8.51 -7.02 9.95
CA LYS A 120 9.80 -6.83 9.26
C LYS A 120 9.75 -5.58 8.36
N HIS A 121 10.89 -4.88 8.29
CA HIS A 121 11.02 -3.66 7.51
C HIS A 121 10.67 -3.85 6.03
N ASP A 122 11.21 -4.86 5.39
CA ASP A 122 11.00 -5.17 3.98
C ASP A 122 9.52 -5.46 3.65
N VAL A 123 8.82 -6.19 4.53
CA VAL A 123 7.38 -6.47 4.40
C VAL A 123 6.54 -5.19 4.52
N VAL A 124 6.88 -4.31 5.47
CA VAL A 124 6.21 -3.01 5.65
C VAL A 124 6.41 -2.14 4.41
N GLU A 125 7.65 -2.01 3.93
CA GLU A 125 7.97 -1.19 2.76
C GLU A 125 7.31 -1.74 1.48
N ALA A 126 7.21 -3.07 1.32
CA ALA A 126 6.54 -3.68 0.19
C ALA A 126 5.05 -3.29 0.10
N VAL A 127 4.35 -3.28 1.22
CA VAL A 127 2.94 -2.90 1.27
C VAL A 127 2.76 -1.40 1.13
N LEU A 128 3.53 -0.60 1.88
CA LEU A 128 3.36 0.87 1.88
C LEU A 128 3.76 1.53 0.56
N ALA A 129 4.56 0.87 -0.27
CA ALA A 129 4.85 1.32 -1.62
C ALA A 129 3.60 1.37 -2.52
N GLU A 130 2.59 0.53 -2.24
CA GLU A 130 1.38 0.40 -3.06
C GLU A 130 0.11 0.94 -2.36
N GLN A 131 0.03 0.84 -1.03
CA GLN A 131 -1.19 1.18 -0.30
C GLN A 131 -0.90 1.80 1.07
N SER A 132 -0.51 3.08 1.10
CA SER A 132 -0.27 3.82 2.35
C SER A 132 -1.41 4.76 2.76
N ALA A 133 -2.40 4.96 1.89
CA ALA A 133 -3.48 5.93 2.12
C ALA A 133 -4.57 5.44 3.10
N ASN A 134 -4.62 4.13 3.40
CA ASN A 134 -5.56 3.55 4.36
C ASN A 134 -4.80 2.76 5.43
N PRO A 135 -4.56 3.32 6.62
CA PRO A 135 -3.75 2.69 7.66
C PRO A 135 -4.24 1.32 8.12
N ALA A 136 -5.56 1.13 8.25
CA ALA A 136 -6.14 -0.15 8.66
C ALA A 136 -5.94 -1.23 7.57
N ALA A 137 -6.23 -0.90 6.32
CA ALA A 137 -6.00 -1.80 5.19
C ALA A 137 -4.52 -2.15 5.02
N SER A 138 -3.62 -1.15 5.16
CA SER A 138 -2.17 -1.38 5.13
C SER A 138 -1.70 -2.32 6.23
N ALA A 139 -2.21 -2.16 7.46
CA ALA A 139 -1.85 -3.04 8.58
C ALA A 139 -2.29 -4.49 8.34
N GLU A 140 -3.51 -4.69 7.82
CA GLU A 140 -3.98 -6.03 7.47
C GLU A 140 -3.18 -6.64 6.32
N ALA A 141 -2.83 -5.86 5.29
CA ALA A 141 -1.99 -6.32 4.19
C ALA A 141 -0.57 -6.72 4.66
N VAL A 142 0.04 -5.93 5.55
CA VAL A 142 1.34 -6.24 6.18
C VAL A 142 1.26 -7.53 6.99
N LYS A 143 0.18 -7.73 7.76
CA LYS A 143 -0.06 -8.96 8.52
C LYS A 143 -0.18 -10.17 7.60
N GLN A 144 -0.96 -10.06 6.52
CA GLN A 144 -1.10 -11.13 5.52
C GLN A 144 0.25 -11.44 4.87
N LEU A 145 0.98 -10.46 4.35
CA LEU A 145 2.27 -10.66 3.72
C LEU A 145 3.29 -11.26 4.70
N SER A 146 3.30 -10.82 5.97
CA SER A 146 4.15 -11.40 7.02
C SER A 146 3.88 -12.88 7.27
N THR A 147 2.66 -13.36 7.04
CA THR A 147 2.31 -14.78 7.13
C THR A 147 2.85 -15.54 5.92
N TRP A 148 2.71 -14.97 4.72
CA TRP A 148 3.17 -15.57 3.48
C TRP A 148 4.69 -15.74 3.42
N VAL A 149 5.47 -14.75 3.81
CA VAL A 149 6.94 -14.80 3.77
C VAL A 149 7.55 -15.83 4.74
N LYS A 150 6.76 -16.34 5.69
CA LYS A 150 7.17 -17.39 6.65
C LYS A 150 6.86 -18.82 6.19
N ARG A 151 6.20 -18.98 5.04
CA ARG A 151 5.83 -20.30 4.52
C ARG A 151 7.06 -21.04 3.98
N ASP A 152 7.07 -22.34 4.11
CA ASP A 152 8.15 -23.20 3.60
C ASP A 152 8.30 -23.13 2.08
N ASP A 153 7.18 -22.93 1.36
CA ASP A 153 7.13 -22.83 -0.10
C ASP A 153 7.43 -21.41 -0.64
N TRP A 154 7.66 -20.43 0.23
CA TRP A 154 7.95 -19.05 -0.16
C TRP A 154 9.17 -18.94 -1.07
N SER A 155 10.18 -19.76 -0.82
CA SER A 155 11.41 -19.86 -1.63
C SER A 155 11.17 -20.28 -3.11
N SER A 156 9.99 -20.81 -3.44
CA SER A 156 9.59 -21.09 -4.82
C SER A 156 8.61 -20.05 -5.38
N ILE A 157 7.77 -19.45 -4.55
CA ILE A 157 6.75 -18.48 -4.94
C ILE A 157 7.38 -17.15 -5.37
N LEU A 158 8.19 -16.56 -4.48
CA LEU A 158 8.79 -15.24 -4.73
C LEU A 158 9.68 -15.23 -5.99
N PRO A 159 10.62 -16.18 -6.22
CA PRO A 159 11.45 -16.18 -7.42
C PRO A 159 10.65 -16.35 -8.72
N ALA A 160 9.58 -17.14 -8.72
CA ALA A 160 8.73 -17.31 -9.90
C ALA A 160 8.08 -15.97 -10.31
N PHE A 161 7.48 -15.25 -9.36
CA PHE A 161 6.91 -13.93 -9.61
C PHE A 161 7.98 -12.89 -9.96
N ALA A 162 9.10 -12.90 -9.24
CA ALA A 162 10.21 -11.98 -9.46
C ALA A 162 10.77 -12.04 -10.89
N ARG A 163 10.83 -13.22 -11.51
CA ARG A 163 11.24 -13.40 -12.92
C ARG A 163 10.33 -12.62 -13.87
N CYS A 164 9.01 -12.64 -13.63
CA CYS A 164 8.04 -11.87 -14.43
C CYS A 164 8.25 -10.36 -14.28
N VAL A 165 8.42 -9.88 -13.05
CA VAL A 165 8.63 -8.46 -12.78
C VAL A 165 9.96 -7.98 -13.35
N ARG A 166 11.07 -8.69 -13.10
CA ARG A 166 12.41 -8.26 -13.54
C ARG A 166 12.54 -8.10 -15.05
N ILE A 167 11.92 -9.01 -15.82
CA ILE A 167 12.03 -8.96 -17.30
C ILE A 167 11.11 -7.90 -17.90
N THR A 168 10.09 -7.46 -17.16
CA THR A 168 9.07 -6.52 -17.67
C THR A 168 9.22 -5.10 -17.15
N ARG A 169 9.93 -4.86 -16.03
CA ARG A 169 10.00 -3.55 -15.36
C ARG A 169 10.58 -2.42 -16.21
N ASP A 170 11.52 -2.72 -17.11
CA ASP A 170 12.17 -1.71 -17.96
C ASP A 170 11.41 -1.45 -19.26
N GLN A 171 10.27 -2.12 -19.47
CA GLN A 171 9.44 -1.93 -20.66
C GLN A 171 8.62 -0.64 -20.53
N LYS A 172 8.81 0.30 -21.45
CA LYS A 172 8.09 1.58 -21.46
C LYS A 172 6.65 1.47 -21.96
N GLN A 173 6.29 0.33 -22.55
CA GLN A 173 4.99 0.09 -23.16
C GLN A 173 4.34 -1.16 -22.56
N THR A 174 3.02 -1.13 -22.47
CA THR A 174 2.22 -2.31 -22.13
C THR A 174 1.79 -3.00 -23.42
N PHE A 175 2.10 -4.27 -23.56
CA PHE A 175 1.80 -5.07 -24.75
C PHE A 175 0.49 -5.83 -24.56
N LYS A 176 -0.32 -5.88 -25.63
CA LYS A 176 -1.51 -6.73 -25.65
C LYS A 176 -1.12 -8.16 -26.02
N VAL A 177 -1.69 -9.12 -25.31
CA VAL A 177 -1.51 -10.54 -25.64
C VAL A 177 -2.47 -10.93 -26.78
N ASP A 178 -1.91 -11.44 -27.88
CA ASP A 178 -2.65 -12.07 -28.97
C ASP A 178 -2.48 -13.59 -28.87
N GLU A 179 -3.56 -14.31 -28.61
CA GLU A 179 -3.57 -15.76 -28.47
C GLU A 179 -3.08 -16.48 -29.74
N LYS A 180 -3.27 -15.88 -30.93
CA LYS A 180 -2.82 -16.46 -32.20
C LYS A 180 -1.31 -16.47 -32.36
N LEU A 181 -0.60 -15.62 -31.61
CA LEU A 181 0.86 -15.55 -31.61
C LEU A 181 1.51 -16.46 -30.55
N LEU A 182 0.71 -17.18 -29.75
CA LEU A 182 1.23 -18.19 -28.81
C LEU A 182 1.57 -19.46 -29.57
N SER A 183 2.84 -19.69 -29.84
CA SER A 183 3.34 -20.84 -30.62
C SER A 183 3.62 -22.04 -29.76
N ASP A 184 4.36 -21.86 -28.67
CA ASP A 184 4.82 -22.93 -27.81
C ASP A 184 3.72 -23.41 -26.85
N LYS A 185 3.82 -24.68 -26.45
CA LYS A 185 2.85 -25.27 -25.53
C LYS A 185 2.84 -24.54 -24.19
N GLU A 186 4.02 -24.22 -23.68
CA GLU A 186 4.22 -23.55 -22.39
C GLU A 186 3.65 -22.12 -22.37
N GLU A 187 3.67 -21.41 -23.51
CA GLU A 187 2.99 -20.12 -23.67
C GLU A 187 1.49 -20.25 -23.53
N LYS A 188 0.91 -21.25 -24.22
CA LYS A 188 -0.53 -21.54 -24.19
C LYS A 188 -0.98 -21.99 -22.81
N ASP A 189 -0.17 -22.81 -22.13
CA ASP A 189 -0.48 -23.32 -20.80
C ASP A 189 -0.42 -22.20 -19.76
N LEU A 190 0.58 -21.30 -19.83
CA LEU A 190 0.65 -20.12 -18.96
C LEU A 190 -0.51 -19.16 -19.22
N TYR A 191 -0.85 -18.92 -20.50
CA TYR A 191 -1.98 -18.08 -20.87
C TYR A 191 -3.30 -18.64 -20.33
N LYS A 192 -3.55 -19.94 -20.49
CA LYS A 192 -4.73 -20.63 -19.95
C LYS A 192 -4.79 -20.55 -18.42
N ALA A 193 -3.66 -20.78 -17.74
CA ALA A 193 -3.58 -20.68 -16.29
C ALA A 193 -3.92 -19.25 -15.82
N LEU A 194 -3.44 -18.21 -16.53
CA LEU A 194 -3.76 -16.83 -16.23
C LEU A 194 -5.24 -16.50 -16.49
N GLN A 195 -5.84 -17.05 -17.56
CA GLN A 195 -7.27 -16.88 -17.83
C GLN A 195 -8.17 -17.57 -16.79
N ALA A 196 -7.70 -18.67 -16.21
CA ALA A 196 -8.43 -19.42 -15.18
C ALA A 196 -8.48 -18.69 -13.83
N VAL A 197 -7.55 -17.75 -13.56
CA VAL A 197 -7.56 -16.89 -12.39
C VAL A 197 -8.30 -15.59 -12.78
N SER A 198 -9.57 -15.51 -12.41
CA SER A 198 -10.43 -14.41 -12.81
C SER A 198 -10.26 -13.18 -11.91
N GLY A 199 -10.07 -12.01 -12.53
CA GLY A 199 -10.12 -10.70 -11.88
C GLY A 199 -8.78 -10.22 -11.30
N GLN A 200 -8.81 -8.96 -10.91
CA GLN A 200 -7.72 -8.34 -10.17
C GLN A 200 -7.89 -8.71 -8.69
N PRO A 201 -6.85 -9.23 -8.02
CA PRO A 201 -6.95 -9.55 -6.59
C PRO A 201 -7.22 -8.28 -5.76
N SER A 202 -7.96 -8.43 -4.69
CA SER A 202 -8.37 -7.33 -3.81
C SER A 202 -7.48 -7.19 -2.57
N ASN A 203 -6.68 -8.20 -2.26
CA ASN A 203 -5.82 -8.27 -1.08
C ASN A 203 -4.62 -9.18 -1.30
N VAL A 204 -3.68 -9.17 -0.34
CA VAL A 204 -2.43 -9.94 -0.41
C VAL A 204 -2.68 -11.44 -0.50
N ASN A 205 -3.66 -11.96 0.23
CA ASN A 205 -3.94 -13.41 0.22
C ASN A 205 -4.40 -13.86 -1.16
N GLU A 206 -5.40 -13.18 -1.75
CA GLU A 206 -5.89 -13.49 -3.10
C GLU A 206 -4.78 -13.37 -4.15
N PHE A 207 -3.98 -12.31 -4.07
CA PHE A 207 -2.84 -12.12 -4.97
C PHE A 207 -1.85 -13.29 -4.91
N LEU A 208 -1.40 -13.65 -3.71
CA LEU A 208 -0.39 -14.69 -3.55
C LEU A 208 -0.95 -16.10 -3.81
N GLU A 209 -2.22 -16.37 -3.55
CA GLU A 209 -2.89 -17.60 -3.97
C GLU A 209 -2.91 -17.75 -5.49
N ILE A 210 -3.13 -16.64 -6.22
CA ILE A 210 -3.03 -16.61 -7.68
C ILE A 210 -1.59 -16.92 -8.11
N VAL A 211 -0.59 -16.28 -7.51
CA VAL A 211 0.82 -16.52 -7.83
C VAL A 211 1.19 -17.98 -7.59
N VAL A 212 0.74 -18.60 -6.49
CA VAL A 212 0.96 -20.03 -6.21
C VAL A 212 0.40 -20.91 -7.34
N LYS A 213 -0.83 -20.63 -7.77
CA LYS A 213 -1.47 -21.39 -8.88
C LYS A 213 -0.71 -21.20 -10.20
N LEU A 214 -0.14 -20.05 -10.44
CA LEU A 214 0.61 -19.74 -11.66
C LEU A 214 2.06 -20.25 -11.62
N THR A 215 2.66 -20.44 -10.44
CA THR A 215 4.08 -20.77 -10.26
C THR A 215 4.55 -21.96 -11.12
N PRO A 216 3.84 -23.11 -11.22
CA PRO A 216 4.29 -24.22 -12.08
C PRO A 216 4.36 -23.83 -13.55
N ALA A 217 3.35 -23.11 -14.05
CA ALA A 217 3.30 -22.68 -15.45
C ALA A 217 4.34 -21.60 -15.75
N ILE A 218 4.58 -20.68 -14.81
CA ILE A 218 5.65 -19.65 -14.91
C ILE A 218 7.01 -20.33 -15.02
N ASN A 219 7.31 -21.30 -14.16
CA ASN A 219 8.60 -21.99 -14.18
C ASN A 219 8.80 -22.74 -15.51
N LEU A 220 7.82 -23.53 -15.97
CA LEU A 220 7.89 -24.22 -17.26
C LEU A 220 8.08 -23.24 -18.44
N PHE A 221 7.38 -22.12 -18.42
CA PHE A 221 7.52 -21.10 -19.43
C PHE A 221 8.95 -20.56 -19.49
N PHE A 222 9.54 -20.16 -18.37
CA PHE A 222 10.91 -19.65 -18.38
C PHE A 222 11.98 -20.71 -18.65
N ASP A 223 11.69 -21.98 -18.42
CA ASP A 223 12.62 -23.08 -18.68
C ASP A 223 12.65 -23.51 -20.16
N LYS A 224 11.55 -23.26 -20.90
CA LYS A 224 11.37 -23.73 -22.27
C LYS A 224 11.26 -22.63 -23.32
N VAL A 225 10.87 -21.42 -22.92
CA VAL A 225 10.55 -20.32 -23.83
C VAL A 225 11.61 -19.21 -23.72
N LEU A 226 12.21 -18.86 -24.86
CA LEU A 226 13.10 -17.70 -24.96
C LEU A 226 12.28 -16.42 -25.05
N VAL A 227 12.06 -15.73 -23.93
CA VAL A 227 11.21 -14.52 -23.87
C VAL A 227 11.68 -13.46 -24.86
N MET A 228 13.00 -13.20 -24.93
CA MET A 228 13.61 -12.22 -25.82
C MET A 228 13.86 -12.81 -27.23
N ALA A 229 12.78 -13.28 -27.87
CA ALA A 229 12.82 -13.79 -29.23
C ALA A 229 13.29 -12.74 -30.25
N GLU A 230 13.86 -13.19 -31.37
CA GLU A 230 14.29 -12.33 -32.47
C GLU A 230 13.09 -11.66 -33.17
N ASP A 231 12.00 -12.42 -33.36
CA ASP A 231 10.73 -11.84 -33.86
C ASP A 231 10.15 -10.88 -32.85
N LYS A 232 10.02 -9.62 -33.27
CA LYS A 232 9.53 -8.54 -32.42
C LYS A 232 8.10 -8.78 -31.92
N LYS A 233 7.21 -9.32 -32.77
CA LYS A 233 5.80 -9.57 -32.39
C LYS A 233 5.70 -10.67 -31.34
N VAL A 234 6.46 -11.75 -31.53
CA VAL A 234 6.52 -12.86 -30.59
C VAL A 234 7.10 -12.37 -29.25
N LYS A 235 8.19 -11.59 -29.26
CA LYS A 235 8.78 -11.00 -28.06
C LYS A 235 7.78 -10.12 -27.32
N GLU A 236 7.11 -9.19 -28.02
CA GLU A 236 6.12 -8.29 -27.42
C GLU A 236 4.92 -9.05 -26.83
N ASN A 237 4.48 -10.12 -27.50
CA ASN A 237 3.42 -10.98 -27.01
C ASN A 237 3.80 -11.72 -25.72
N ARG A 238 5.02 -12.28 -25.65
CA ARG A 238 5.59 -12.93 -24.46
C ARG A 238 5.73 -11.95 -23.29
N LEU A 239 6.27 -10.76 -23.57
CA LEU A 239 6.36 -9.69 -22.57
C LEU A 239 4.97 -9.26 -22.08
N GLY A 240 3.99 -9.12 -22.96
CA GLY A 240 2.61 -8.80 -22.59
C GLY A 240 1.98 -9.82 -21.66
N LEU A 241 2.26 -11.11 -21.87
CA LEU A 241 1.80 -12.17 -20.98
C LEU A 241 2.40 -12.01 -19.57
N LEU A 242 3.70 -11.76 -19.48
CA LEU A 242 4.40 -11.56 -18.21
C LEU A 242 4.03 -10.24 -17.52
N GLN A 243 3.75 -9.17 -18.28
CA GLN A 243 3.23 -7.91 -17.74
C GLN A 243 1.87 -8.07 -17.07
N LYS A 244 0.99 -8.90 -17.62
CA LYS A 244 -0.29 -9.22 -16.97
C LYS A 244 -0.10 -9.91 -15.63
N ILE A 245 0.92 -10.78 -15.50
CA ILE A 245 1.24 -11.44 -14.24
C ILE A 245 1.85 -10.45 -13.26
N SER A 246 2.82 -9.64 -13.69
CA SER A 246 3.44 -8.65 -12.80
C SER A 246 2.45 -7.58 -12.32
N SER A 247 1.45 -7.21 -13.14
CA SER A 247 0.43 -6.23 -12.75
C SER A 247 -0.57 -6.72 -11.69
N LEU A 248 -0.59 -8.01 -11.37
CA LEU A 248 -1.44 -8.54 -10.30
C LEU A 248 -1.10 -7.96 -8.91
N SER A 249 0.12 -7.48 -8.71
CA SER A 249 0.56 -6.86 -7.45
C SER A 249 0.19 -5.37 -7.31
N ASN A 250 -0.25 -4.73 -8.38
CA ASN A 250 -0.53 -3.29 -8.38
C ASN A 250 -1.62 -2.93 -7.36
N GLY A 251 -1.36 -1.93 -6.54
CA GLY A 251 -2.23 -1.50 -5.46
C GLY A 251 -2.30 -2.45 -4.26
N ILE A 252 -1.46 -3.51 -4.23
CA ILE A 252 -1.43 -4.52 -3.16
C ILE A 252 -0.09 -4.52 -2.43
N ALA A 253 1.01 -4.84 -3.14
CA ALA A 253 2.34 -4.82 -2.55
C ALA A 253 3.42 -4.85 -3.65
N ASP A 254 4.44 -4.05 -3.52
CA ASP A 254 5.65 -4.12 -4.33
C ASP A 254 6.61 -5.16 -3.76
N LEU A 255 6.48 -6.41 -4.24
CA LEU A 255 7.32 -7.50 -3.76
C LEU A 255 8.82 -7.30 -4.05
N SER A 256 9.18 -6.33 -4.91
CA SER A 256 10.61 -6.02 -5.19
C SER A 256 11.35 -5.43 -3.99
N LYS A 257 10.63 -5.01 -2.95
CA LYS A 257 11.17 -4.52 -1.68
C LYS A 257 11.55 -5.64 -0.71
N LEU A 258 11.08 -6.87 -0.98
CA LEU A 258 11.32 -8.00 -0.08
C LEU A 258 12.74 -8.54 -0.20
N GLU A 259 13.26 -9.01 0.92
CA GLU A 259 14.53 -9.75 0.95
C GLU A 259 14.43 -11.02 0.08
N GLY A 260 15.39 -11.21 -0.83
CA GLY A 260 15.45 -12.36 -1.73
C GLY A 260 14.69 -12.17 -3.06
N PHE A 261 14.09 -11.02 -3.29
CA PHE A 261 13.48 -10.71 -4.60
C PHE A 261 14.51 -10.63 -5.69
#